data_c7051dad61ef80acc71f8bce96e4b031
#
_entry.id   c7051dad61ef80acc71f8bce96e4b031
#
_cell.length_a   1.000
_cell.length_b   1.000
_cell.length_c   1.000
_cell.angle_alpha   90.00
_cell.angle_beta   90.00
_cell.angle_gamma   90.00
#
_symmetry.space_group_name_H-M   'P 1'
#
loop_
_entity.id
_entity.type
_entity.pdbx_description
1 polymer ?
#
loop_
_entity_poly.entity_id
_entity_poly.type
_entity_poly.pdbx_seq_one_letter_code
_entity_poly.pdbx_strand_id
1 'polypeptide(L)'
;MAQSSTVIMASTIFHAPCTASPSVKPLSCQNYVGLKPSSSVNLRFNCVTTTTVQAHQTRRPFVVKASETRNGSMKKLGLTDAECEAAVVAGNVPEAPPAPPKPAAPIGTPLVPSLPLSRRPRRNRKSPALRASFQETSLSPANFVYPLFIHEGEEDTPIGAMPGCYRLGWRHGLVKEVAKARDVGVNSIVLFPKVPDALKSPSGDEAYNDNGLVPRTIRLLKDKFPDLVIYTDVALDPYSSDGHDGIVREDGVIMNDETIHQLCKQAVSQARAGADVVSPSDMMDGRVGAIRAALDAEGFQHVSIMSYTAKYASSFYGPFREALDSNPRFGDKKTYQMNPANYREALVEAREDESEGADILLVKPGLPYLDIIRLLRDKSPLPIAAYQVSGEYSMIKAGGVLKMIDEEKVMLESLMCLRRAGADIILTYFALQAARCLCGEKR
;
A
#
# COMPACT_ATOMS: atom_id res chain seq x y z
N MET A 1 1.39 25.27 -61.69
CA MET A 1 2.36 26.38 -61.69
C MET A 1 2.61 26.76 -60.25
N ALA A 2 3.83 26.64 -59.90
CA ALA A 2 4.42 26.79 -58.57
C ALA A 2 4.34 28.20 -58.01
N GLN A 3 4.39 28.32 -56.68
CA GLN A 3 5.41 29.14 -56.02
C GLN A 3 5.45 28.81 -54.51
N SER A 4 6.59 28.26 -54.10
CA SER A 4 7.05 28.10 -52.74
C SER A 4 7.56 29.46 -52.24
N SER A 5 7.27 29.79 -50.98
CA SER A 5 7.94 30.88 -50.25
C SER A 5 8.47 30.36 -48.92
N THR A 6 9.77 30.17 -48.90
CA THR A 6 10.59 29.89 -47.74
C THR A 6 10.78 31.18 -46.93
N VAL A 7 10.44 31.19 -45.66
CA VAL A 7 10.81 32.28 -44.74
C VAL A 7 11.89 31.76 -43.78
N ILE A 8 13.08 32.29 -43.91
CA ILE A 8 14.21 32.14 -43.00
C ILE A 8 14.04 33.21 -41.92
N MET A 9 13.98 32.79 -40.66
CA MET A 9 14.15 33.70 -39.52
C MET A 9 15.46 33.47 -38.82
N ALA A 10 16.27 34.53 -38.81
CA ALA A 10 17.58 34.63 -38.21
C ALA A 10 17.51 34.70 -36.69
N SER A 11 18.41 33.96 -36.05
CA SER A 11 18.68 34.04 -34.61
C SER A 11 19.50 35.26 -34.26
N THR A 12 19.05 36.09 -33.36
CA THR A 12 19.83 37.19 -32.78
C THR A 12 20.15 36.86 -31.33
N ILE A 13 21.46 36.66 -31.08
CA ILE A 13 22.03 36.46 -29.74
C ILE A 13 22.23 37.87 -29.14
N PHE A 14 21.63 38.18 -28.01
CA PHE A 14 21.99 39.32 -27.17
C PHE A 14 22.79 38.87 -25.95
N HIS A 15 24.04 39.31 -25.94
CA HIS A 15 24.91 39.37 -24.75
C HIS A 15 24.60 40.65 -23.98
N ALA A 16 24.43 40.58 -22.69
CA ALA A 16 24.48 41.71 -21.79
C ALA A 16 25.39 41.42 -20.58
N PRO A 17 26.12 42.38 -20.08
CA PRO A 17 27.29 42.16 -19.22
C PRO A 17 26.98 42.14 -17.75
N CYS A 18 27.84 41.45 -16.98
CA CYS A 18 27.94 41.44 -15.53
C CYS A 18 28.15 42.84 -14.97
N THR A 19 27.39 43.22 -13.97
CA THR A 19 27.76 44.27 -13.02
C THR A 19 27.58 43.77 -11.58
N ALA A 20 28.51 44.24 -10.74
CA ALA A 20 28.85 43.78 -9.41
C ALA A 20 27.80 43.99 -8.32
N SER A 21 27.95 43.19 -7.30
CA SER A 21 27.23 43.21 -6.00
C SER A 21 27.43 44.53 -5.23
N PRO A 22 26.51 44.82 -4.28
CA PRO A 22 26.94 45.40 -3.02
C PRO A 22 26.60 44.50 -1.82
N SER A 23 27.58 44.46 -0.93
CA SER A 23 27.60 43.89 0.41
C SER A 23 26.46 44.34 1.30
N VAL A 24 25.79 43.40 2.00
CA VAL A 24 24.89 43.68 3.10
C VAL A 24 25.51 43.12 4.39
N LYS A 25 25.68 44.05 5.36
CA LYS A 25 26.16 43.80 6.74
C LYS A 25 25.13 43.02 7.56
N PRO A 26 25.54 42.27 8.59
CA PRO A 26 24.62 41.56 9.45
C PRO A 26 23.89 42.49 10.45
N LEU A 27 22.61 42.30 10.58
CA LEU A 27 21.77 42.96 11.59
C LEU A 27 21.82 42.14 12.91
N SER A 28 22.10 42.87 13.97
CA SER A 28 22.20 42.41 15.36
C SER A 28 20.86 41.93 15.91
N CYS A 29 20.90 40.82 16.68
CA CYS A 29 19.86 40.38 17.58
C CYS A 29 19.68 41.39 18.74
N GLN A 30 18.45 41.83 18.96
CA GLN A 30 18.03 42.43 20.25
C GLN A 30 16.78 41.71 20.77
N ASN A 31 17.00 41.08 21.93
CA ASN A 31 16.10 40.92 23.08
C ASN A 31 14.66 40.44 22.91
N TYR A 32 14.43 39.19 23.33
CA TYR A 32 13.22 38.82 24.06
C TYR A 32 13.57 38.26 25.44
N VAL A 33 12.99 38.89 26.48
CA VAL A 33 13.14 38.61 27.90
C VAL A 33 12.12 37.54 28.31
N GLY A 34 12.56 36.50 28.98
CA GLY A 34 11.90 35.91 30.12
C GLY A 34 10.96 34.73 29.92
N LEU A 35 11.47 33.52 30.18
CA LEU A 35 10.80 32.54 31.03
C LEU A 35 11.91 31.59 31.58
N LYS A 36 11.93 31.43 32.92
CA LYS A 36 12.92 30.62 33.66
C LYS A 36 12.68 29.14 33.40
N PRO A 37 13.73 28.32 33.21
CA PRO A 37 13.62 26.86 33.31
C PRO A 37 13.77 26.39 34.75
N SER A 38 12.86 25.52 35.19
CA SER A 38 12.90 24.79 36.42
C SER A 38 13.75 23.51 36.28
N SER A 39 14.63 23.30 37.27
CA SER A 39 15.27 22.05 37.69
C SER A 39 16.09 21.25 36.67
N SER A 40 17.40 21.47 36.82
CA SER A 40 18.49 20.63 36.34
C SER A 40 18.52 19.26 37.07
N VAL A 41 18.51 18.17 36.28
CA VAL A 41 18.90 16.86 36.73
C VAL A 41 20.41 16.69 36.41
N ASN A 42 21.27 16.74 37.41
CA ASN A 42 22.69 16.47 37.30
C ASN A 42 22.91 14.97 37.13
N LEU A 43 23.25 14.50 35.93
CA LEU A 43 23.89 13.20 35.74
C LEU A 43 25.41 13.35 35.88
N ARG A 44 25.94 12.95 37.05
CA ARG A 44 27.39 12.79 37.27
C ARG A 44 27.84 11.51 36.55
N PHE A 45 28.69 11.66 35.56
CA PHE A 45 29.51 10.58 35.05
C PHE A 45 30.71 10.41 36.01
N ASN A 46 30.71 9.30 36.76
CA ASN A 46 31.90 8.87 37.51
C ASN A 46 32.85 8.17 36.55
N CYS A 47 33.98 8.80 36.31
CA CYS A 47 35.15 8.17 35.71
C CYS A 47 35.74 7.22 36.71
N VAL A 48 35.64 5.90 36.50
CA VAL A 48 36.28 4.89 37.32
C VAL A 48 37.61 4.53 36.68
N THR A 49 38.68 4.93 37.33
CA THR A 49 40.06 4.53 37.06
C THR A 49 40.21 3.01 37.17
N THR A 50 40.80 2.43 36.14
CA THR A 50 41.16 1.02 36.04
C THR A 50 42.18 0.65 37.09
N THR A 51 41.79 -0.11 38.11
CA THR A 51 42.70 -0.87 38.97
C THR A 51 42.60 -2.34 38.55
N THR A 52 43.73 -2.86 38.06
CA THR A 52 43.87 -4.28 37.71
C THR A 52 43.80 -5.11 38.97
N VAL A 53 42.70 -5.82 39.19
CA VAL A 53 42.62 -6.87 40.21
C VAL A 53 42.57 -8.21 39.46
N GLN A 54 43.63 -8.98 39.58
CA GLN A 54 43.62 -10.40 39.19
C GLN A 54 42.69 -11.15 40.14
N ALA A 55 41.51 -11.46 39.66
CA ALA A 55 40.58 -12.38 40.32
C ALA A 55 40.64 -13.76 39.63
N HIS A 56 41.26 -14.71 40.35
CA HIS A 56 41.04 -16.13 40.07
C HIS A 56 39.55 -16.44 40.26
N GLN A 57 38.80 -16.45 39.20
CA GLN A 57 37.45 -17.02 39.18
C GLN A 57 37.50 -18.46 38.68
N THR A 58 37.36 -19.39 39.62
CA THR A 58 36.94 -20.76 39.34
C THR A 58 35.55 -20.74 38.74
N ARG A 59 35.48 -20.88 37.39
CA ARG A 59 34.22 -21.06 36.68
C ARG A 59 33.64 -22.42 37.03
N ARG A 60 32.50 -22.45 37.74
CA ARG A 60 31.67 -23.67 37.83
C ARG A 60 31.16 -24.03 36.42
N PRO A 61 31.25 -25.31 35.98
CA PRO A 61 30.77 -25.69 34.69
C PRO A 61 29.25 -25.56 34.63
N PHE A 62 28.77 -24.86 33.59
CA PHE A 62 27.35 -24.72 33.29
C PHE A 62 26.92 -26.03 32.62
N VAL A 63 26.21 -26.89 33.33
CA VAL A 63 25.68 -28.14 32.77
C VAL A 63 24.41 -27.77 32.00
N VAL A 64 24.50 -27.70 30.67
CA VAL A 64 23.35 -27.64 29.79
C VAL A 64 22.82 -29.06 29.61
N LYS A 65 21.65 -29.35 30.18
CA LYS A 65 20.92 -30.60 29.84
C LYS A 65 20.50 -30.49 28.37
N ALA A 66 21.11 -31.30 27.52
CA ALA A 66 20.74 -31.44 26.14
C ALA A 66 19.33 -32.07 26.06
N SER A 67 18.38 -31.41 25.42
CA SER A 67 17.08 -31.98 25.09
C SER A 67 17.27 -32.98 23.92
N GLU A 68 16.49 -34.05 23.91
CA GLU A 68 16.57 -35.18 22.98
C GLU A 68 16.53 -34.84 21.47
N THR A 69 16.18 -33.60 21.12
CA THR A 69 16.12 -33.12 19.73
C THR A 69 17.46 -32.71 19.11
N ARG A 70 18.56 -32.66 19.87
CA ARG A 70 19.90 -32.29 19.34
C ARG A 70 20.72 -33.45 18.78
N ASN A 71 20.37 -34.71 19.11
CA ASN A 71 21.13 -35.86 18.65
C ASN A 71 21.11 -36.11 17.13
N GLY A 72 20.09 -35.62 16.42
CA GLY A 72 19.98 -35.82 14.97
C GLY A 72 20.97 -34.99 14.13
N SER A 73 21.49 -33.88 14.67
CA SER A 73 22.38 -32.99 13.91
C SER A 73 23.86 -33.36 14.04
N MET A 74 24.27 -34.00 15.16
CA MET A 74 25.66 -34.40 15.37
C MET A 74 26.00 -35.74 14.73
N LYS A 75 25.02 -36.65 14.61
CA LYS A 75 25.18 -37.91 13.82
C LYS A 75 25.50 -37.70 12.32
N LYS A 76 25.16 -36.55 11.78
CA LYS A 76 25.54 -36.16 10.42
C LYS A 76 27.02 -35.81 10.26
N LEU A 77 27.75 -35.64 11.34
CA LEU A 77 29.19 -35.35 11.34
C LEU A 77 30.06 -36.60 11.53
N GLY A 78 29.46 -37.80 11.63
CA GLY A 78 30.19 -39.07 11.76
C GLY A 78 30.84 -39.31 13.13
N LEU A 79 30.42 -38.54 14.17
CA LEU A 79 30.89 -38.69 15.53
C LEU A 79 30.01 -39.68 16.29
N THR A 80 30.63 -40.50 17.13
CA THR A 80 29.93 -41.39 18.07
C THR A 80 29.33 -40.57 19.23
N ASP A 81 28.27 -41.11 19.87
CA ASP A 81 27.63 -40.45 21.01
C ASP A 81 28.63 -40.16 22.17
N ALA A 82 29.62 -41.09 22.37
CA ALA A 82 30.68 -40.91 23.38
C ALA A 82 31.67 -39.80 23.01
N GLU A 83 31.99 -39.60 21.75
CA GLU A 83 32.85 -38.49 21.28
C GLU A 83 32.13 -37.14 21.38
N CYS A 84 30.82 -37.14 21.16
CA CYS A 84 29.98 -35.94 21.33
C CYS A 84 29.90 -35.50 22.83
N GLU A 85 29.74 -36.48 23.75
CA GLU A 85 29.70 -36.20 25.16
C GLU A 85 31.10 -35.76 25.71
N ALA A 86 32.17 -36.39 25.26
CA ALA A 86 33.52 -36.02 25.62
C ALA A 86 33.89 -34.61 25.12
N ALA A 87 33.45 -34.23 23.91
CA ALA A 87 33.71 -32.90 23.39
C ALA A 87 32.96 -31.81 24.15
N VAL A 88 31.71 -32.07 24.60
CA VAL A 88 30.92 -31.16 25.40
C VAL A 88 31.52 -30.96 26.79
N VAL A 89 32.04 -32.01 27.42
CA VAL A 89 32.66 -31.97 28.75
C VAL A 89 34.02 -31.30 28.70
N ALA A 90 34.82 -31.49 27.64
CA ALA A 90 36.15 -30.92 27.49
C ALA A 90 36.15 -29.46 27.05
N GLY A 91 35.02 -28.92 26.64
CA GLY A 91 34.94 -27.59 26.01
C GLY A 91 35.66 -27.48 24.66
N ASN A 92 36.13 -28.61 24.14
CA ASN A 92 36.77 -28.69 22.83
C ASN A 92 35.66 -28.95 21.77
N VAL A 93 35.30 -27.90 21.08
CA VAL A 93 34.52 -28.09 19.81
C VAL A 93 35.50 -28.74 18.83
N PRO A 94 35.18 -29.91 18.26
CA PRO A 94 36.02 -30.50 17.20
C PRO A 94 36.28 -29.46 16.13
N GLU A 95 37.52 -29.32 15.68
CA GLU A 95 37.87 -28.40 14.62
C GLU A 95 36.95 -28.70 13.42
N ALA A 96 36.24 -27.69 12.96
CA ALA A 96 35.27 -27.86 11.87
C ALA A 96 35.99 -28.47 10.67
N PRO A 97 35.44 -29.51 10.01
CA PRO A 97 36.09 -30.12 8.86
C PRO A 97 36.49 -29.02 7.86
N PRO A 98 37.67 -29.13 7.21
CA PRO A 98 38.14 -28.11 6.31
C PRO A 98 37.08 -27.78 5.27
N ALA A 99 36.83 -26.52 5.05
CA ALA A 99 35.81 -26.03 4.11
C ALA A 99 36.07 -26.73 2.74
N PRO A 100 35.02 -27.23 2.08
CA PRO A 100 35.19 -27.87 0.78
C PRO A 100 35.95 -26.93 -0.17
N PRO A 101 36.87 -27.48 -1.00
CA PRO A 101 37.65 -26.65 -1.92
C PRO A 101 36.73 -25.82 -2.79
N LYS A 102 37.07 -24.55 -2.93
CA LYS A 102 36.28 -23.63 -3.78
C LYS A 102 36.25 -24.18 -5.20
N PRO A 103 35.11 -24.21 -5.88
CA PRO A 103 35.05 -24.61 -7.28
C PRO A 103 36.07 -23.80 -8.10
N ALA A 104 36.79 -24.50 -8.99
CA ALA A 104 37.73 -23.83 -9.86
C ALA A 104 37.03 -22.86 -10.80
N ALA A 105 37.71 -21.77 -11.15
CA ALA A 105 37.18 -20.84 -12.14
C ALA A 105 37.12 -21.55 -13.52
N PRO A 106 36.17 -21.16 -14.40
CA PRO A 106 36.10 -21.68 -15.76
C PRO A 106 37.44 -21.58 -16.49
N ILE A 107 37.75 -22.55 -17.37
CA ILE A 107 38.97 -22.50 -18.20
C ILE A 107 38.96 -21.20 -19.00
N GLY A 108 40.11 -20.51 -19.04
CA GLY A 108 40.24 -19.22 -19.72
C GLY A 108 39.87 -18.00 -18.87
N THR A 109 39.49 -18.20 -17.59
CA THR A 109 39.29 -17.05 -16.66
C THR A 109 40.61 -16.27 -16.51
N PRO A 110 40.65 -14.96 -16.80
CA PRO A 110 41.87 -14.18 -16.72
C PRO A 110 42.35 -14.07 -15.23
N LEU A 111 43.65 -14.26 -15.04
CA LEU A 111 44.30 -13.97 -13.77
C LEU A 111 44.47 -12.46 -13.63
N VAL A 112 43.69 -11.86 -12.80
CA VAL A 112 43.75 -10.43 -12.51
C VAL A 112 44.04 -10.17 -11.04
N PRO A 113 44.78 -9.08 -10.71
CA PRO A 113 44.98 -8.70 -9.30
C PRO A 113 43.66 -8.41 -8.62
N SER A 114 43.61 -8.70 -7.32
CA SER A 114 42.44 -8.32 -6.52
C SER A 114 42.27 -6.80 -6.52
N LEU A 115 41.04 -6.34 -6.87
CA LEU A 115 40.74 -4.92 -6.80
C LEU A 115 40.79 -4.42 -5.35
N PRO A 116 41.42 -3.25 -5.10
CA PRO A 116 41.58 -2.69 -3.75
C PRO A 116 40.26 -2.05 -3.27
N LEU A 117 39.18 -2.85 -3.22
CA LEU A 117 37.85 -2.39 -2.79
C LEU A 117 37.61 -2.73 -1.32
N SER A 118 37.44 -1.70 -0.47
CA SER A 118 37.00 -1.86 0.91
C SER A 118 35.53 -2.26 0.99
N ARG A 119 34.66 -1.70 0.14
CA ARG A 119 33.24 -1.98 0.09
C ARG A 119 32.88 -2.92 -1.08
N ARG A 120 32.20 -4.00 -0.78
CA ARG A 120 31.68 -4.97 -1.75
C ARG A 120 30.25 -5.34 -1.39
N PRO A 121 29.23 -4.58 -1.84
CA PRO A 121 27.82 -4.83 -1.48
C PRO A 121 27.30 -6.22 -1.84
N ARG A 122 27.91 -6.90 -2.84
CA ARG A 122 27.57 -8.29 -3.19
C ARG A 122 27.79 -9.30 -2.06
N ARG A 123 28.61 -8.96 -1.03
CA ARG A 123 28.80 -9.82 0.13
C ARG A 123 27.50 -10.14 0.83
N ASN A 124 26.60 -9.14 0.93
CA ASN A 124 25.30 -9.27 1.57
C ASN A 124 24.29 -10.05 0.72
N ARG A 125 24.58 -10.33 -0.54
CA ARG A 125 23.67 -11.04 -1.49
C ARG A 125 24.05 -12.49 -1.74
N LYS A 126 25.12 -13.00 -1.10
CA LYS A 126 25.74 -14.29 -1.43
C LYS A 126 24.86 -15.51 -1.17
N SER A 127 23.94 -15.46 -0.22
CA SER A 127 23.05 -16.58 0.10
C SER A 127 21.63 -16.11 0.41
N PRO A 128 20.60 -16.96 0.21
CA PRO A 128 19.22 -16.63 0.55
C PRO A 128 19.05 -16.25 2.03
N ALA A 129 19.63 -17.04 2.96
CA ALA A 129 19.55 -16.77 4.40
C ALA A 129 20.15 -15.42 4.77
N LEU A 130 21.31 -15.08 4.18
CA LEU A 130 21.92 -13.77 4.43
C LEU A 130 21.06 -12.61 3.88
N ARG A 131 20.45 -12.80 2.70
CA ARG A 131 19.51 -11.76 2.17
C ARG A 131 18.30 -11.57 3.05
N ALA A 132 17.75 -12.67 3.58
CA ALA A 132 16.58 -12.63 4.45
C ALA A 132 16.87 -11.96 5.82
N SER A 133 18.11 -12.05 6.34
CA SER A 133 18.46 -11.54 7.67
C SER A 133 18.39 -10.00 7.79
N PHE A 134 18.37 -9.26 6.69
CA PHE A 134 18.22 -7.80 6.67
C PHE A 134 17.24 -7.33 5.58
N GLN A 135 16.22 -8.12 5.32
CA GLN A 135 15.10 -7.71 4.47
C GLN A 135 14.30 -6.62 5.20
N GLU A 136 14.23 -5.43 4.61
CA GLU A 136 13.62 -4.25 5.22
C GLU A 136 12.10 -4.24 5.08
N THR A 137 11.57 -4.85 4.01
CA THR A 137 10.14 -4.81 3.67
C THR A 137 9.55 -6.20 3.72
N SER A 138 8.43 -6.34 4.40
CA SER A 138 7.64 -7.57 4.46
C SER A 138 6.26 -7.39 3.83
N LEU A 139 5.71 -8.47 3.31
CA LEU A 139 4.37 -8.55 2.76
C LEU A 139 3.63 -9.69 3.45
N SER A 140 2.43 -9.45 3.91
CA SER A 140 1.58 -10.44 4.55
C SER A 140 0.13 -10.29 4.10
N PRO A 141 -0.73 -11.33 4.24
CA PRO A 141 -2.16 -11.24 3.94
C PRO A 141 -2.87 -10.10 4.68
N ALA A 142 -2.41 -9.73 5.87
CA ALA A 142 -2.97 -8.64 6.66
C ALA A 142 -2.79 -7.25 6.02
N ASN A 143 -1.88 -7.11 5.05
CA ASN A 143 -1.72 -5.87 4.31
C ASN A 143 -2.78 -5.69 3.20
N PHE A 144 -3.56 -6.71 2.89
CA PHE A 144 -4.48 -6.68 1.75
C PHE A 144 -5.90 -6.31 2.15
N VAL A 145 -6.50 -5.43 1.36
CA VAL A 145 -7.95 -5.24 1.28
C VAL A 145 -8.41 -5.80 -0.07
N TYR A 146 -9.34 -6.73 -0.06
CA TYR A 146 -9.82 -7.42 -1.26
C TYR A 146 -11.02 -6.70 -1.88
N PRO A 147 -10.88 -6.07 -3.08
CA PRO A 147 -12.00 -5.43 -3.76
C PRO A 147 -12.93 -6.48 -4.37
N LEU A 148 -14.22 -6.39 -4.04
CA LEU A 148 -15.24 -7.33 -4.46
C LEU A 148 -16.39 -6.59 -5.15
N PHE A 149 -16.72 -7.02 -6.36
CA PHE A 149 -17.88 -6.53 -7.12
C PHE A 149 -19.11 -7.35 -6.74
N ILE A 150 -20.19 -6.66 -6.40
CA ILE A 150 -21.46 -7.29 -5.99
C ILE A 150 -22.62 -6.85 -6.88
N HIS A 151 -23.62 -7.71 -7.05
CA HIS A 151 -24.85 -7.42 -7.74
C HIS A 151 -26.05 -8.14 -7.13
N GLU A 152 -27.26 -7.71 -7.52
CA GLU A 152 -28.54 -8.24 -6.99
C GLU A 152 -28.84 -9.68 -7.40
N GLY A 153 -28.24 -10.17 -8.50
CA GLY A 153 -28.45 -11.52 -8.99
C GLY A 153 -27.88 -12.59 -8.05
N GLU A 154 -28.27 -13.83 -8.25
CA GLU A 154 -27.78 -14.96 -7.47
C GLU A 154 -26.54 -15.61 -8.08
N GLU A 155 -26.41 -15.60 -9.40
CA GLU A 155 -25.32 -16.22 -10.15
C GLU A 155 -24.09 -15.29 -10.25
N ASP A 156 -22.90 -15.85 -10.07
CA ASP A 156 -21.65 -15.10 -10.26
C ASP A 156 -21.40 -14.85 -11.77
N THR A 157 -21.18 -13.61 -12.15
CA THR A 157 -20.98 -13.19 -13.54
C THR A 157 -19.54 -12.79 -13.81
N PRO A 158 -18.80 -13.42 -14.74
CA PRO A 158 -17.43 -13.06 -15.03
C PRO A 158 -17.31 -11.65 -15.59
N ILE A 159 -16.19 -10.96 -15.26
CA ILE A 159 -15.84 -9.65 -15.82
C ILE A 159 -14.84 -9.86 -16.94
N GLY A 160 -15.26 -9.61 -18.21
CA GLY A 160 -14.45 -9.92 -19.38
C GLY A 160 -13.08 -9.23 -19.38
N ALA A 161 -13.04 -7.96 -19.01
CA ALA A 161 -11.80 -7.17 -18.94
C ALA A 161 -10.93 -7.46 -17.72
N MET A 162 -11.38 -8.30 -16.77
CA MET A 162 -10.65 -8.66 -15.56
C MET A 162 -10.64 -10.20 -15.37
N PRO A 163 -9.76 -10.93 -16.07
CA PRO A 163 -9.74 -12.40 -16.03
C PRO A 163 -9.59 -12.95 -14.61
N GLY A 164 -10.53 -13.80 -14.18
CA GLY A 164 -10.58 -14.35 -12.83
C GLY A 164 -11.34 -13.52 -11.79
N CYS A 165 -11.80 -12.32 -12.15
CA CYS A 165 -12.73 -11.54 -11.33
C CYS A 165 -14.18 -11.73 -11.77
N TYR A 166 -15.08 -11.65 -10.80
CA TYR A 166 -16.51 -11.84 -10.99
C TYR A 166 -17.32 -10.72 -10.32
N ARG A 167 -18.46 -10.41 -10.90
CA ARG A 167 -19.54 -9.76 -10.14
C ARG A 167 -20.23 -10.88 -9.37
N LEU A 168 -20.11 -10.84 -8.07
CA LEU A 168 -20.59 -11.90 -7.19
C LEU A 168 -22.05 -11.71 -6.81
N GLY A 169 -22.83 -12.76 -6.89
CA GLY A 169 -24.16 -12.78 -6.30
C GLY A 169 -24.05 -12.51 -4.79
N TRP A 170 -24.68 -11.43 -4.32
CA TRP A 170 -24.44 -10.87 -2.98
C TRP A 170 -24.71 -11.85 -1.81
N ARG A 171 -25.62 -12.83 -1.99
CA ARG A 171 -25.97 -13.80 -0.94
C ARG A 171 -25.03 -14.98 -0.86
N HIS A 172 -24.76 -15.64 -1.98
CA HIS A 172 -24.05 -16.93 -1.99
C HIS A 172 -22.62 -16.82 -2.52
N GLY A 173 -22.42 -16.24 -3.71
CA GLY A 173 -21.11 -16.10 -4.31
C GLY A 173 -20.15 -15.28 -3.45
N LEU A 174 -20.63 -14.14 -2.97
CA LEU A 174 -19.87 -13.26 -2.11
C LEU A 174 -19.45 -13.93 -0.80
N VAL A 175 -20.38 -14.58 -0.08
CA VAL A 175 -20.08 -15.24 1.19
C VAL A 175 -19.01 -16.33 1.02
N LYS A 176 -19.11 -17.13 -0.06
CA LYS A 176 -18.09 -18.14 -0.41
C LYS A 176 -16.73 -17.52 -0.68
N GLU A 177 -16.68 -16.41 -1.41
CA GLU A 177 -15.44 -15.75 -1.78
C GLU A 177 -14.76 -15.11 -0.56
N VAL A 178 -15.53 -14.47 0.31
CA VAL A 178 -15.04 -13.93 1.59
C VAL A 178 -14.51 -15.04 2.50
N ALA A 179 -15.19 -16.19 2.59
CA ALA A 179 -14.71 -17.33 3.37
C ALA A 179 -13.34 -17.79 2.87
N LYS A 180 -13.14 -17.98 1.54
CA LYS A 180 -11.85 -18.34 0.95
C LYS A 180 -10.74 -17.32 1.25
N ALA A 181 -11.07 -16.02 1.25
CA ALA A 181 -10.11 -14.97 1.57
C ALA A 181 -9.67 -15.05 3.03
N ARG A 182 -10.62 -15.27 3.94
CA ARG A 182 -10.34 -15.43 5.38
C ARG A 182 -9.49 -16.66 5.69
N ASP A 183 -9.73 -17.78 5.00
CA ASP A 183 -8.97 -19.03 5.17
C ASP A 183 -7.47 -18.83 4.93
N VAL A 184 -7.08 -17.84 4.13
CA VAL A 184 -5.68 -17.48 3.85
C VAL A 184 -5.24 -16.19 4.53
N GLY A 185 -5.99 -15.70 5.53
CA GLY A 185 -5.61 -14.57 6.37
C GLY A 185 -5.95 -13.19 5.81
N VAL A 186 -6.75 -13.09 4.74
CA VAL A 186 -7.27 -11.79 4.24
C VAL A 186 -8.57 -11.49 4.96
N ASN A 187 -8.52 -10.58 5.93
CA ASN A 187 -9.64 -10.23 6.79
C ASN A 187 -10.26 -8.85 6.50
N SER A 188 -9.87 -8.23 5.39
CA SER A 188 -10.37 -6.91 4.98
C SER A 188 -10.83 -6.96 3.53
N ILE A 189 -12.02 -6.40 3.28
CA ILE A 189 -12.62 -6.33 1.94
C ILE A 189 -13.12 -4.92 1.66
N VAL A 190 -13.29 -4.57 0.37
CA VAL A 190 -14.03 -3.37 -0.04
C VAL A 190 -15.10 -3.75 -1.06
N LEU A 191 -16.30 -3.19 -0.89
CA LEU A 191 -17.49 -3.52 -1.69
C LEU A 191 -17.72 -2.50 -2.79
N PHE A 192 -17.94 -2.98 -4.02
CA PHE A 192 -18.30 -2.17 -5.20
C PHE A 192 -19.60 -2.72 -5.83
N PRO A 193 -20.72 -1.98 -5.76
CA PRO A 193 -22.00 -2.45 -6.28
C PRO A 193 -22.14 -2.22 -7.77
N LYS A 194 -22.70 -3.20 -8.50
CA LYS A 194 -23.32 -2.95 -9.80
C LYS A 194 -24.80 -2.69 -9.58
N VAL A 195 -25.21 -1.45 -9.71
CA VAL A 195 -26.60 -1.01 -9.53
C VAL A 195 -27.37 -1.17 -10.85
N PRO A 196 -28.59 -1.72 -10.84
CA PRO A 196 -29.47 -1.75 -12.01
C PRO A 196 -29.80 -0.34 -12.51
N ASP A 197 -29.84 -0.15 -13.83
CA ASP A 197 -30.10 1.17 -14.42
C ASP A 197 -31.44 1.79 -14.00
N ALA A 198 -32.46 0.97 -13.72
CA ALA A 198 -33.74 1.43 -13.19
C ALA A 198 -33.66 2.11 -11.80
N LEU A 199 -32.59 1.91 -11.06
CA LEU A 199 -32.35 2.51 -9.74
C LEU A 199 -31.37 3.68 -9.79
N LYS A 200 -30.80 3.98 -10.95
CA LYS A 200 -29.91 5.13 -11.13
C LYS A 200 -30.72 6.42 -11.31
N SER A 201 -30.26 7.49 -10.68
CA SER A 201 -30.85 8.83 -10.82
C SER A 201 -29.75 9.89 -10.99
N PRO A 202 -30.07 11.12 -11.48
CA PRO A 202 -29.08 12.20 -11.57
C PRO A 202 -28.45 12.57 -10.22
N SER A 203 -29.20 12.42 -9.12
CA SER A 203 -28.77 12.72 -7.73
C SER A 203 -28.18 11.49 -7.01
N GLY A 204 -28.20 10.30 -7.63
CA GLY A 204 -27.65 9.08 -7.04
C GLY A 204 -28.37 8.60 -5.78
N ASP A 205 -29.69 8.77 -5.68
CA ASP A 205 -30.45 8.59 -4.43
C ASP A 205 -30.39 7.15 -3.87
N GLU A 206 -30.19 6.15 -4.70
CA GLU A 206 -30.02 4.75 -4.27
C GLU A 206 -28.74 4.57 -3.40
N ALA A 207 -27.78 5.50 -3.46
CA ALA A 207 -26.52 5.43 -2.71
C ALA A 207 -26.74 5.44 -1.19
N TYR A 208 -27.79 6.10 -0.70
CA TYR A 208 -28.13 6.19 0.73
C TYR A 208 -29.41 5.44 1.11
N ASN A 209 -29.90 4.55 0.26
CA ASN A 209 -30.99 3.65 0.57
C ASN A 209 -30.53 2.61 1.60
N ASP A 210 -30.99 2.71 2.86
CA ASP A 210 -30.65 1.78 3.94
C ASP A 210 -31.01 0.31 3.63
N ASN A 211 -31.92 0.08 2.69
CA ASN A 211 -32.29 -1.24 2.19
C ASN A 211 -31.69 -1.56 0.82
N GLY A 212 -30.79 -0.72 0.33
CA GLY A 212 -30.05 -0.93 -0.92
C GLY A 212 -29.08 -2.11 -0.84
N LEU A 213 -28.47 -2.44 -1.98
CA LEU A 213 -27.59 -3.61 -2.12
C LEU A 213 -26.42 -3.58 -1.11
N VAL A 214 -25.72 -2.44 -0.99
CA VAL A 214 -24.52 -2.33 -0.12
C VAL A 214 -24.88 -2.47 1.35
N PRO A 215 -25.85 -1.73 1.94
CA PRO A 215 -26.24 -1.89 3.33
C PRO A 215 -26.73 -3.30 3.68
N ARG A 216 -27.49 -3.94 2.80
CA ARG A 216 -27.93 -5.34 3.01
C ARG A 216 -26.76 -6.31 3.01
N THR A 217 -25.81 -6.09 2.11
CA THR A 217 -24.59 -6.91 2.02
C THR A 217 -23.73 -6.78 3.25
N ILE A 218 -23.54 -5.56 3.76
CA ILE A 218 -22.76 -5.31 5.00
C ILE A 218 -23.39 -6.06 6.15
N ARG A 219 -24.70 -5.92 6.37
CA ARG A 219 -25.42 -6.64 7.46
C ARG A 219 -25.26 -8.16 7.35
N LEU A 220 -25.41 -8.71 6.15
CA LEU A 220 -25.22 -10.15 5.90
C LEU A 220 -23.79 -10.60 6.24
N LEU A 221 -22.78 -9.84 5.82
CA LEU A 221 -21.39 -10.20 6.08
C LEU A 221 -21.02 -10.06 7.56
N LYS A 222 -21.54 -9.06 8.26
CA LYS A 222 -21.34 -8.89 9.70
C LYS A 222 -22.04 -9.98 10.51
N ASP A 223 -23.20 -10.47 10.04
CA ASP A 223 -23.86 -11.65 10.64
C ASP A 223 -23.01 -12.92 10.49
N LYS A 224 -22.42 -13.16 9.31
CA LYS A 224 -21.61 -14.36 9.03
C LYS A 224 -20.18 -14.28 9.56
N PHE A 225 -19.59 -13.10 9.51
CA PHE A 225 -18.18 -12.83 9.82
C PHE A 225 -18.08 -11.55 10.67
N PRO A 226 -18.40 -11.59 11.98
CA PRO A 226 -18.49 -10.38 12.82
C PRO A 226 -17.17 -9.58 12.91
N ASP A 227 -16.03 -10.26 12.79
CA ASP A 227 -14.68 -9.70 12.86
C ASP A 227 -14.09 -9.29 11.49
N LEU A 228 -14.84 -9.47 10.39
CA LEU A 228 -14.44 -9.02 9.06
C LEU A 228 -14.42 -7.49 9.01
N VAL A 229 -13.32 -6.91 8.57
CA VAL A 229 -13.21 -5.46 8.33
C VAL A 229 -13.80 -5.13 6.96
N ILE A 230 -14.87 -4.34 6.97
CA ILE A 230 -15.60 -3.96 5.75
C ILE A 230 -15.32 -2.49 5.45
N TYR A 231 -14.60 -2.27 4.36
CA TYR A 231 -14.45 -0.97 3.70
C TYR A 231 -15.61 -0.78 2.73
N THR A 232 -16.07 0.45 2.60
CA THR A 232 -17.08 0.81 1.60
C THR A 232 -16.61 1.96 0.74
N ASP A 233 -16.98 1.95 -0.53
CA ASP A 233 -16.78 3.08 -1.41
C ASP A 233 -17.87 4.14 -1.19
N VAL A 234 -17.48 5.41 -1.15
CA VAL A 234 -18.40 6.55 -1.05
C VAL A 234 -18.19 7.41 -2.28
N ALA A 235 -19.07 7.24 -3.26
CA ALA A 235 -19.11 7.98 -4.52
C ALA A 235 -20.47 7.74 -5.20
N LEU A 236 -20.87 8.62 -6.09
CA LEU A 236 -22.17 8.53 -6.75
C LEU A 236 -22.13 7.80 -8.10
N ASP A 237 -20.95 7.56 -8.70
CA ASP A 237 -20.86 7.01 -10.06
C ASP A 237 -21.56 5.66 -10.28
N PRO A 238 -21.64 4.70 -9.33
CA PRO A 238 -22.43 3.50 -9.50
C PRO A 238 -23.94 3.73 -9.49
N TYR A 239 -24.39 4.85 -8.90
CA TYR A 239 -25.78 5.20 -8.64
C TYR A 239 -26.29 6.34 -9.54
N SER A 240 -25.38 7.04 -10.21
CA SER A 240 -25.70 8.17 -11.09
C SER A 240 -26.07 7.68 -12.49
N SER A 241 -27.16 8.25 -13.04
CA SER A 241 -27.52 8.08 -14.45
C SER A 241 -26.49 8.67 -15.41
N ASP A 242 -25.69 9.65 -14.94
CA ASP A 242 -24.67 10.33 -15.73
C ASP A 242 -23.30 9.65 -15.67
N GLY A 243 -23.10 8.72 -14.71
CA GLY A 243 -21.86 7.98 -14.52
C GLY A 243 -20.70 8.81 -13.99
N HIS A 244 -20.97 10.00 -13.44
CA HIS A 244 -20.03 10.84 -12.74
C HIS A 244 -20.01 10.56 -11.23
N ASP A 245 -18.88 10.86 -10.55
CA ASP A 245 -18.74 10.67 -9.11
C ASP A 245 -19.55 11.68 -8.29
N GLY A 246 -20.09 12.73 -8.94
CA GLY A 246 -20.91 13.78 -8.35
C GLY A 246 -22.11 14.16 -9.21
N ILE A 247 -22.95 15.03 -8.65
CA ILE A 247 -24.16 15.57 -9.32
C ILE A 247 -23.73 16.53 -10.42
N VAL A 248 -24.34 16.37 -11.60
CA VAL A 248 -24.02 17.15 -12.79
C VAL A 248 -25.11 18.21 -13.03
N ARG A 249 -24.70 19.45 -13.16
CA ARG A 249 -25.56 20.55 -13.57
C ARG A 249 -25.81 20.51 -15.09
N GLU A 250 -26.86 21.14 -15.59
CA GLU A 250 -27.26 21.13 -17.02
C GLU A 250 -26.15 21.59 -17.98
N ASP A 251 -25.24 22.45 -17.52
CA ASP A 251 -24.08 22.92 -18.29
C ASP A 251 -22.85 21.98 -18.21
N GLY A 252 -22.97 20.82 -17.54
CA GLY A 252 -21.92 19.83 -17.39
C GLY A 252 -20.98 20.04 -16.21
N VAL A 253 -21.21 21.04 -15.39
CA VAL A 253 -20.41 21.31 -14.18
C VAL A 253 -20.79 20.33 -13.08
N ILE A 254 -19.79 19.76 -12.42
CA ILE A 254 -19.98 18.93 -11.23
C ILE A 254 -20.21 19.83 -10.02
N MET A 255 -21.33 19.61 -9.34
CA MET A 255 -21.77 20.43 -8.20
C MET A 255 -21.13 19.88 -6.91
N ASN A 256 -20.12 20.57 -6.38
CA ASN A 256 -19.33 20.11 -5.25
C ASN A 256 -20.18 19.92 -3.97
N ASP A 257 -20.82 20.99 -3.51
CA ASP A 257 -21.47 21.01 -2.19
C ASP A 257 -22.72 20.14 -2.14
N GLU A 258 -23.50 20.12 -3.21
CA GLU A 258 -24.66 19.26 -3.35
C GLU A 258 -24.26 17.77 -3.40
N THR A 259 -23.15 17.46 -4.06
CA THR A 259 -22.57 16.12 -4.07
C THR A 259 -22.18 15.69 -2.66
N ILE A 260 -21.41 16.51 -1.92
CA ILE A 260 -20.99 16.24 -0.56
C ILE A 260 -22.19 15.93 0.35
N HIS A 261 -23.28 16.67 0.20
CA HIS A 261 -24.51 16.41 0.98
C HIS A 261 -25.04 14.98 0.76
N GLN A 262 -25.01 14.47 -0.47
CA GLN A 262 -25.41 13.09 -0.78
C GLN A 262 -24.39 12.07 -0.25
N LEU A 263 -23.09 12.37 -0.37
CA LEU A 263 -22.01 11.50 0.14
C LEU A 263 -22.08 11.33 1.68
N CYS A 264 -22.43 12.39 2.40
CA CYS A 264 -22.67 12.30 3.85
C CYS A 264 -23.79 11.31 4.20
N LYS A 265 -24.91 11.35 3.47
CA LYS A 265 -26.01 10.41 3.65
C LYS A 265 -25.58 8.96 3.32
N GLN A 266 -24.82 8.79 2.24
CA GLN A 266 -24.30 7.49 1.83
C GLN A 266 -23.39 6.90 2.92
N ALA A 267 -22.41 7.68 3.42
CA ALA A 267 -21.49 7.25 4.47
C ALA A 267 -22.22 6.87 5.76
N VAL A 268 -23.20 7.66 6.19
CA VAL A 268 -24.02 7.36 7.37
C VAL A 268 -24.84 6.10 7.18
N SER A 269 -25.47 5.88 6.01
CA SER A 269 -26.21 4.66 5.70
C SER A 269 -25.33 3.41 5.76
N GLN A 270 -24.09 3.49 5.22
CA GLN A 270 -23.12 2.41 5.26
C GLN A 270 -22.64 2.13 6.69
N ALA A 271 -22.35 3.18 7.49
CA ALA A 271 -21.96 3.06 8.88
C ALA A 271 -23.08 2.43 9.73
N ARG A 272 -24.34 2.84 9.52
CA ARG A 272 -25.53 2.26 10.15
C ARG A 272 -25.70 0.78 9.83
N ALA A 273 -25.29 0.35 8.66
CA ALA A 273 -25.30 -1.06 8.26
C ALA A 273 -24.15 -1.87 8.90
N GLY A 274 -23.11 -1.24 9.43
CA GLY A 274 -21.98 -1.89 10.10
C GLY A 274 -20.65 -1.82 9.34
N ALA A 275 -20.47 -0.86 8.42
CA ALA A 275 -19.16 -0.59 7.82
C ALA A 275 -18.14 -0.15 8.88
N ASP A 276 -16.90 -0.65 8.79
CA ASP A 276 -15.81 -0.26 9.69
C ASP A 276 -15.04 0.95 9.16
N VAL A 277 -14.94 1.06 7.84
CA VAL A 277 -14.22 2.14 7.16
C VAL A 277 -15.04 2.63 5.97
N VAL A 278 -15.34 3.91 5.92
CA VAL A 278 -15.92 4.55 4.73
C VAL A 278 -14.83 5.20 3.90
N SER A 279 -14.91 5.09 2.57
CA SER A 279 -13.79 5.49 1.70
C SER A 279 -14.28 6.44 0.61
N PRO A 280 -14.30 7.78 0.87
CA PRO A 280 -14.71 8.76 -0.14
C PRO A 280 -13.74 8.75 -1.32
N SER A 281 -14.26 8.42 -2.50
CA SER A 281 -13.49 8.30 -3.74
C SER A 281 -13.91 9.29 -4.83
N ASP A 282 -14.79 10.20 -4.48
CA ASP A 282 -15.44 11.17 -5.37
C ASP A 282 -14.53 12.34 -5.78
N MET A 283 -13.58 12.74 -4.93
CA MET A 283 -12.66 13.88 -5.11
C MET A 283 -13.31 15.27 -5.01
N MET A 284 -14.42 15.41 -4.28
CA MET A 284 -14.99 16.73 -3.99
C MET A 284 -14.23 17.43 -2.85
N ASP A 285 -14.09 18.75 -2.92
CA ASP A 285 -13.39 19.55 -1.91
C ASP A 285 -14.18 19.61 -0.58
N GLY A 286 -13.55 19.33 0.55
CA GLY A 286 -14.18 19.38 1.89
C GLY A 286 -15.02 18.14 2.27
N ARG A 287 -15.02 17.09 1.44
CA ARG A 287 -15.83 15.89 1.66
C ARG A 287 -15.46 15.09 2.91
N VAL A 288 -14.18 15.04 3.27
CA VAL A 288 -13.72 14.27 4.42
C VAL A 288 -14.26 14.91 5.71
N GLY A 289 -14.13 16.24 5.85
CA GLY A 289 -14.64 16.97 6.99
C GLY A 289 -16.15 16.88 7.14
N ALA A 290 -16.88 17.00 6.05
CA ALA A 290 -18.34 16.88 6.05
C ALA A 290 -18.81 15.46 6.43
N ILE A 291 -18.18 14.41 5.87
CA ILE A 291 -18.48 13.02 6.20
C ILE A 291 -18.14 12.74 7.67
N ARG A 292 -17.00 13.20 8.17
CA ARG A 292 -16.63 13.04 9.59
C ARG A 292 -17.66 13.66 10.51
N ALA A 293 -18.05 14.91 10.23
CA ALA A 293 -19.08 15.58 11.01
C ALA A 293 -20.45 14.85 10.97
N ALA A 294 -20.85 14.34 9.81
CA ALA A 294 -22.08 13.59 9.65
C ALA A 294 -22.07 12.26 10.42
N LEU A 295 -20.96 11.52 10.35
CA LEU A 295 -20.79 10.27 11.12
C LEU A 295 -20.82 10.52 12.62
N ASP A 296 -20.13 11.56 13.09
CA ASP A 296 -20.07 11.91 14.53
C ASP A 296 -21.44 12.34 15.06
N ALA A 297 -22.21 13.10 14.29
CA ALA A 297 -23.55 13.53 14.65
C ALA A 297 -24.52 12.37 14.82
N GLU A 298 -24.32 11.26 14.08
CA GLU A 298 -25.12 10.05 14.15
C GLU A 298 -24.55 8.98 15.14
N GLY A 299 -23.48 9.33 15.87
CA GLY A 299 -22.89 8.45 16.90
C GLY A 299 -21.87 7.44 16.35
N PHE A 300 -21.35 7.63 15.13
CA PHE A 300 -20.39 6.73 14.46
C PHE A 300 -18.93 7.23 14.57
N GLN A 301 -18.51 7.74 15.74
CA GLN A 301 -17.15 8.24 16.00
C GLN A 301 -16.08 7.16 15.81
N HIS A 302 -16.43 5.90 15.87
CA HIS A 302 -15.53 4.74 15.73
C HIS A 302 -15.39 4.23 14.29
N VAL A 303 -16.13 4.80 13.33
CA VAL A 303 -15.99 4.47 11.91
C VAL A 303 -14.86 5.30 11.31
N SER A 304 -13.85 4.62 10.76
CA SER A 304 -12.70 5.29 10.15
C SER A 304 -13.01 5.83 8.75
N ILE A 305 -12.25 6.85 8.33
CA ILE A 305 -12.30 7.40 6.98
C ILE A 305 -10.99 7.11 6.26
N MET A 306 -11.04 6.32 5.17
CA MET A 306 -9.94 6.17 4.23
C MET A 306 -10.19 7.06 3.02
N SER A 307 -9.60 8.24 2.98
CA SER A 307 -9.76 9.12 1.84
C SER A 307 -8.98 8.65 0.62
N TYR A 308 -9.60 8.74 -0.56
CA TYR A 308 -8.89 8.63 -1.85
C TYR A 308 -8.17 9.94 -2.14
N THR A 309 -7.22 10.26 -1.31
CA THR A 309 -6.49 11.53 -1.23
C THR A 309 -5.81 11.91 -2.53
N ALA A 310 -5.10 10.95 -3.15
CA ALA A 310 -4.40 11.17 -4.41
C ALA A 310 -4.94 10.24 -5.49
N LYS A 311 -6.13 10.57 -6.02
CA LYS A 311 -6.78 9.84 -7.12
C LYS A 311 -6.56 10.56 -8.44
N TYR A 312 -5.74 9.96 -9.29
CA TYR A 312 -5.37 10.52 -10.59
C TYR A 312 -6.35 10.14 -11.70
N ALA A 313 -6.54 11.03 -12.69
CA ALA A 313 -7.31 10.77 -13.90
C ALA A 313 -6.55 9.78 -14.82
N SER A 314 -6.63 8.50 -14.47
CA SER A 314 -5.78 7.46 -15.04
C SER A 314 -6.45 6.67 -16.17
N SER A 315 -5.66 6.29 -17.17
CA SER A 315 -6.06 5.36 -18.23
C SER A 315 -6.14 3.90 -17.76
N PHE A 316 -5.69 3.58 -16.54
CA PHE A 316 -5.74 2.24 -15.97
C PHE A 316 -7.10 1.85 -15.37
N TYR A 317 -8.13 2.70 -15.47
CA TYR A 317 -9.47 2.44 -14.90
C TYR A 317 -10.42 1.71 -15.84
N GLY A 318 -10.06 1.48 -17.10
CA GLY A 318 -10.96 0.89 -18.10
C GLY A 318 -11.69 -0.37 -17.63
N PRO A 319 -11.00 -1.42 -17.16
CA PRO A 319 -11.65 -2.65 -16.73
C PRO A 319 -12.61 -2.48 -15.53
N PHE A 320 -12.33 -1.56 -14.61
CA PHE A 320 -13.21 -1.25 -13.47
C PHE A 320 -14.52 -0.60 -13.94
N ARG A 321 -14.43 0.32 -14.90
CA ARG A 321 -15.61 1.00 -15.45
C ARG A 321 -16.56 0.01 -16.12
N GLU A 322 -16.01 -1.00 -16.82
CA GLU A 322 -16.81 -2.10 -17.39
C GLU A 322 -17.46 -2.94 -16.28
N ALA A 323 -16.74 -3.20 -15.18
CA ALA A 323 -17.25 -4.01 -14.08
C ALA A 323 -18.51 -3.41 -13.43
N LEU A 324 -18.59 -2.10 -13.26
CA LEU A 324 -19.67 -1.38 -12.59
C LEU A 324 -20.68 -0.73 -13.55
N ASP A 325 -20.36 -0.67 -14.84
CA ASP A 325 -21.10 0.17 -15.80
C ASP A 325 -21.18 1.64 -15.33
N SER A 326 -20.03 2.17 -14.89
CA SER A 326 -19.88 3.53 -14.34
C SER A 326 -19.04 4.44 -15.25
N ASN A 327 -19.16 4.24 -16.58
CA ASN A 327 -18.56 5.16 -17.53
C ASN A 327 -19.31 6.50 -17.53
N PRO A 328 -18.62 7.66 -17.56
CA PRO A 328 -19.27 8.93 -17.80
C PRO A 328 -20.05 8.88 -19.11
N ARG A 329 -21.30 9.33 -19.07
CA ARG A 329 -22.14 9.38 -20.27
C ARG A 329 -21.75 10.54 -21.20
N PHE A 330 -21.03 11.53 -20.66
CA PHE A 330 -20.44 12.65 -21.41
C PHE A 330 -19.17 13.15 -20.70
N GLY A 331 -18.35 13.91 -21.42
CA GLY A 331 -17.12 14.50 -20.86
C GLY A 331 -16.12 13.48 -20.33
N ASP A 332 -15.40 13.87 -19.31
CA ASP A 332 -14.44 13.04 -18.57
C ASP A 332 -14.41 13.42 -17.08
N LYS A 333 -13.61 12.72 -16.27
CA LYS A 333 -13.53 12.95 -14.83
C LYS A 333 -12.35 13.87 -14.41
N LYS A 334 -11.74 14.63 -15.37
CA LYS A 334 -10.53 15.42 -15.10
C LYS A 334 -10.81 16.75 -14.38
N THR A 335 -12.06 17.14 -14.23
CA THR A 335 -12.42 18.34 -13.44
C THR A 335 -12.32 18.11 -11.95
N TYR A 336 -12.25 16.84 -11.50
CA TYR A 336 -12.13 16.47 -10.09
C TYR A 336 -11.06 15.39 -9.81
N GLN A 337 -10.68 14.54 -10.77
CA GLN A 337 -9.54 13.64 -10.63
C GLN A 337 -8.24 14.37 -11.02
N MET A 338 -7.18 14.15 -10.24
CA MET A 338 -5.91 14.84 -10.38
C MET A 338 -5.23 14.59 -11.71
N ASN A 339 -4.51 15.59 -12.22
CA ASN A 339 -3.72 15.45 -13.44
C ASN A 339 -2.52 14.49 -13.22
N PRO A 340 -2.35 13.44 -14.06
CA PRO A 340 -1.22 12.51 -13.96
C PRO A 340 0.17 13.16 -14.04
N ALA A 341 0.27 14.38 -14.57
CA ALA A 341 1.54 15.12 -14.65
C ALA A 341 1.91 15.84 -13.34
N ASN A 342 1.00 15.89 -12.33
CA ASN A 342 1.19 16.68 -11.12
C ASN A 342 1.52 15.77 -9.92
N TYR A 343 2.58 16.12 -9.17
CA TYR A 343 2.89 15.42 -7.91
C TYR A 343 2.66 16.30 -6.68
N ARG A 344 2.83 17.64 -6.80
CA ARG A 344 2.68 18.56 -5.66
C ARG A 344 1.24 18.69 -5.17
N GLU A 345 0.30 18.53 -6.07
CA GLU A 345 -1.13 18.53 -5.78
C GLU A 345 -1.51 17.46 -4.76
N ALA A 346 -0.90 16.27 -4.83
CA ALA A 346 -1.08 15.22 -3.84
C ALA A 346 -0.72 15.63 -2.40
N LEU A 347 0.22 16.58 -2.22
CA LEU A 347 0.54 17.12 -0.90
C LEU A 347 -0.50 18.15 -0.42
N VAL A 348 -1.17 18.84 -1.33
CA VAL A 348 -2.27 19.74 -0.99
C VAL A 348 -3.44 18.90 -0.51
N GLU A 349 -3.90 17.97 -1.34
CA GLU A 349 -4.99 17.04 -0.99
C GLU A 349 -4.74 16.30 0.33
N ALA A 350 -3.50 15.80 0.54
CA ALA A 350 -3.16 15.10 1.76
C ALA A 350 -3.27 15.96 3.02
N ARG A 351 -2.87 17.24 2.95
CA ARG A 351 -2.97 18.18 4.09
C ARG A 351 -4.41 18.53 4.40
N GLU A 352 -5.21 18.76 3.37
CA GLU A 352 -6.62 19.08 3.55
C GLU A 352 -7.37 17.88 4.12
N ASP A 353 -7.24 16.69 3.51
CA ASP A 353 -7.87 15.48 4.01
C ASP A 353 -7.46 15.12 5.45
N GLU A 354 -6.16 15.31 5.79
CA GLU A 354 -5.64 15.08 7.14
C GLU A 354 -6.22 16.09 8.12
N SER A 355 -6.31 17.37 7.74
CA SER A 355 -6.90 18.44 8.57
C SER A 355 -8.40 18.27 8.76
N GLU A 356 -9.08 17.70 7.81
CA GLU A 356 -10.51 17.39 7.82
C GLU A 356 -10.85 16.12 8.61
N GLY A 357 -9.86 15.32 9.01
CA GLY A 357 -10.03 14.14 9.86
C GLY A 357 -10.00 12.80 9.15
N ALA A 358 -9.29 12.67 8.03
CA ALA A 358 -8.97 11.36 7.46
C ALA A 358 -8.11 10.53 8.42
N ASP A 359 -8.41 9.23 8.53
CA ASP A 359 -7.63 8.27 9.31
C ASP A 359 -6.58 7.55 8.46
N ILE A 360 -6.82 7.43 7.15
CA ILE A 360 -5.97 6.74 6.18
C ILE A 360 -5.96 7.53 4.88
N LEU A 361 -4.77 7.72 4.29
CA LEU A 361 -4.58 8.40 3.00
C LEU A 361 -4.31 7.38 1.89
N LEU A 362 -5.10 7.39 0.82
CA LEU A 362 -4.97 6.43 -0.28
C LEU A 362 -4.47 7.08 -1.56
N VAL A 363 -3.55 6.40 -2.24
CA VAL A 363 -3.04 6.74 -3.57
C VAL A 363 -3.63 5.78 -4.61
N LYS A 364 -4.20 6.32 -5.68
CA LYS A 364 -4.82 5.56 -6.78
C LYS A 364 -4.50 6.18 -8.14
N PRO A 365 -3.94 5.42 -9.09
CA PRO A 365 -3.44 4.03 -9.05
C PRO A 365 -2.20 3.82 -8.17
N GLY A 366 -1.77 2.55 -8.02
CA GLY A 366 -0.63 2.15 -7.21
C GLY A 366 0.72 2.20 -7.93
N LEU A 367 1.01 1.24 -8.80
CA LEU A 367 2.34 1.09 -9.42
C LEU A 367 2.83 2.31 -10.22
N PRO A 368 1.99 3.00 -11.02
CA PRO A 368 2.44 4.19 -11.74
C PRO A 368 2.77 5.37 -10.83
N TYR A 369 2.40 5.32 -9.55
CA TYR A 369 2.49 6.41 -8.57
C TYR A 369 3.25 6.01 -7.29
N LEU A 370 4.26 5.14 -7.40
CA LEU A 370 5.13 4.76 -6.28
C LEU A 370 5.86 5.96 -5.66
N ASP A 371 6.17 6.95 -6.46
CA ASP A 371 6.75 8.23 -6.05
C ASP A 371 5.79 9.01 -5.14
N ILE A 372 4.49 9.02 -5.47
CA ILE A 372 3.46 9.68 -4.66
C ILE A 372 3.24 8.93 -3.35
N ILE A 373 3.17 7.60 -3.37
CA ILE A 373 3.08 6.78 -2.15
C ILE A 373 4.26 7.11 -1.23
N ARG A 374 5.47 7.17 -1.78
CA ARG A 374 6.67 7.51 -1.01
C ARG A 374 6.62 8.94 -0.48
N LEU A 375 6.18 9.88 -1.30
CA LEU A 375 6.04 11.27 -0.93
C LEU A 375 5.08 11.45 0.25
N LEU A 376 3.90 10.83 0.21
CA LEU A 376 2.93 10.90 1.31
C LEU A 376 3.46 10.20 2.56
N ARG A 377 4.09 9.04 2.42
CA ARG A 377 4.72 8.32 3.55
C ARG A 377 5.76 9.16 4.29
N ASP A 378 6.53 9.97 3.57
CA ASP A 378 7.56 10.82 4.15
C ASP A 378 6.99 12.11 4.78
N LYS A 379 5.75 12.48 4.49
CA LYS A 379 5.14 13.75 4.89
C LYS A 379 4.00 13.62 5.86
N SER A 380 3.30 12.51 5.89
CA SER A 380 2.17 12.26 6.80
C SER A 380 2.49 11.16 7.82
N PRO A 381 2.07 11.29 9.09
CA PRO A 381 2.14 10.24 10.09
C PRO A 381 1.04 9.18 9.92
N LEU A 382 0.01 9.45 9.12
CA LEU A 382 -1.11 8.54 8.93
C LEU A 382 -0.72 7.28 8.13
N PRO A 383 -1.44 6.17 8.29
CA PRO A 383 -1.30 5.01 7.41
C PRO A 383 -1.52 5.39 5.95
N ILE A 384 -0.68 4.85 5.07
CA ILE A 384 -0.80 5.06 3.63
C ILE A 384 -1.38 3.79 2.99
N ALA A 385 -2.45 3.97 2.23
CA ALA A 385 -3.03 2.92 1.39
C ALA A 385 -2.66 3.13 -0.08
N ALA A 386 -2.56 2.06 -0.83
CA ALA A 386 -2.35 2.10 -2.28
C ALA A 386 -3.31 1.16 -2.99
N TYR A 387 -3.89 1.61 -4.10
CA TYR A 387 -4.79 0.78 -4.89
C TYR A 387 -4.10 0.30 -6.18
N GLN A 388 -3.76 -1.00 -6.23
CA GLN A 388 -3.38 -1.67 -7.47
C GLN A 388 -4.66 -1.88 -8.30
N VAL A 389 -4.88 -0.99 -9.27
CA VAL A 389 -6.15 -0.89 -9.98
C VAL A 389 -6.34 -1.95 -11.06
N SER A 390 -7.53 -1.99 -11.63
CA SER A 390 -7.96 -2.99 -12.59
C SER A 390 -7.07 -3.10 -13.82
N GLY A 391 -6.59 -1.99 -14.36
CA GLY A 391 -5.66 -2.00 -15.50
C GLY A 391 -4.29 -2.59 -15.15
N GLU A 392 -3.76 -2.30 -13.96
CA GLU A 392 -2.51 -2.90 -13.46
C GLU A 392 -2.66 -4.42 -13.31
N TYR A 393 -3.78 -4.85 -12.70
CA TYR A 393 -4.15 -6.26 -12.57
C TYR A 393 -4.23 -6.95 -13.94
N SER A 394 -5.01 -6.38 -14.87
CA SER A 394 -5.26 -6.98 -16.19
C SER A 394 -3.98 -7.03 -17.04
N MET A 395 -3.07 -6.07 -16.92
CA MET A 395 -1.76 -6.11 -17.60
C MET A 395 -0.91 -7.29 -17.11
N ILE A 396 -0.85 -7.55 -15.81
CA ILE A 396 -0.11 -8.69 -15.25
C ILE A 396 -0.75 -10.00 -15.70
N LYS A 397 -2.08 -10.11 -15.65
CA LYS A 397 -2.82 -11.26 -16.15
C LYS A 397 -2.56 -11.53 -17.64
N ALA A 398 -2.65 -10.51 -18.47
CA ALA A 398 -2.40 -10.64 -19.91
C ALA A 398 -0.96 -11.05 -20.20
N GLY A 399 0.01 -10.45 -19.54
CA GLY A 399 1.42 -10.82 -19.67
C GLY A 399 1.69 -12.27 -19.26
N GLY A 400 1.02 -12.75 -18.21
CA GLY A 400 1.10 -14.14 -17.76
C GLY A 400 0.48 -15.13 -18.76
N VAL A 401 -0.72 -14.84 -19.25
CA VAL A 401 -1.41 -15.67 -20.28
C VAL A 401 -0.58 -15.77 -21.57
N LEU A 402 0.03 -14.66 -21.99
CA LEU A 402 0.89 -14.59 -23.17
C LEU A 402 2.31 -15.15 -22.90
N LYS A 403 2.59 -15.62 -21.70
CA LYS A 403 3.91 -16.15 -21.27
C LYS A 403 5.07 -15.17 -21.47
N MET A 404 4.79 -13.87 -21.47
CA MET A 404 5.80 -12.82 -21.52
C MET A 404 6.44 -12.56 -20.15
N ILE A 405 5.71 -12.86 -19.09
CA ILE A 405 6.14 -12.74 -17.69
C ILE A 405 5.69 -13.97 -16.89
N ASP A 406 6.34 -14.22 -15.76
CA ASP A 406 5.86 -15.12 -14.72
C ASP A 406 4.84 -14.36 -13.87
N GLU A 407 3.55 -14.67 -14.04
CA GLU A 407 2.44 -13.96 -13.40
C GLU A 407 2.59 -13.90 -11.88
N GLU A 408 2.91 -15.05 -11.25
CA GLU A 408 3.00 -15.13 -9.79
C GLU A 408 4.14 -14.28 -9.24
N LYS A 409 5.32 -14.36 -9.87
CA LYS A 409 6.48 -13.58 -9.44
C LYS A 409 6.26 -12.07 -9.63
N VAL A 410 5.72 -11.67 -10.79
CA VAL A 410 5.44 -10.25 -11.07
C VAL A 410 4.34 -9.72 -10.16
N MET A 411 3.30 -10.50 -9.88
CA MET A 411 2.27 -10.17 -8.89
C MET A 411 2.91 -9.88 -7.53
N LEU A 412 3.68 -10.80 -6.97
CA LEU A 412 4.31 -10.63 -5.65
C LEU A 412 5.32 -9.47 -5.64
N GLU A 413 6.11 -9.32 -6.71
CA GLU A 413 7.06 -8.21 -6.83
C GLU A 413 6.34 -6.85 -6.89
N SER A 414 5.25 -6.75 -7.65
CA SER A 414 4.45 -5.53 -7.74
C SER A 414 3.86 -5.11 -6.38
N LEU A 415 3.33 -6.07 -5.63
CA LEU A 415 2.82 -5.83 -4.28
C LEU A 415 3.95 -5.42 -3.30
N MET A 416 5.12 -6.05 -3.42
CA MET A 416 6.31 -5.67 -2.67
C MET A 416 6.79 -4.25 -3.03
N CYS A 417 6.66 -3.82 -4.29
CA CYS A 417 6.98 -2.45 -4.70
C CYS A 417 6.10 -1.43 -4.00
N LEU A 418 4.79 -1.69 -3.88
CA LEU A 418 3.85 -0.84 -3.15
C LEU A 418 4.22 -0.76 -1.66
N ARG A 419 4.50 -1.91 -1.02
CA ARG A 419 4.97 -1.94 0.39
C ARG A 419 6.27 -1.15 0.57
N ARG A 420 7.26 -1.36 -0.29
CA ARG A 420 8.54 -0.68 -0.23
C ARG A 420 8.42 0.83 -0.46
N ALA A 421 7.48 1.26 -1.29
CA ALA A 421 7.18 2.67 -1.46
C ALA A 421 6.61 3.31 -0.18
N GLY A 422 5.95 2.53 0.68
CA GLY A 422 5.44 3.00 1.96
C GLY A 422 3.97 2.68 2.25
N ALA A 423 3.30 1.94 1.36
CA ALA A 423 1.92 1.54 1.60
C ALA A 423 1.81 0.56 2.77
N ASP A 424 1.02 0.88 3.78
CA ASP A 424 0.68 -0.01 4.90
C ASP A 424 -0.45 -0.96 4.48
N ILE A 425 -1.38 -0.47 3.67
CA ILE A 425 -2.56 -1.16 3.19
C ILE A 425 -2.53 -1.19 1.67
N ILE A 426 -2.86 -2.34 1.07
CA ILE A 426 -2.89 -2.50 -0.38
C ILE A 426 -4.26 -3.05 -0.80
N LEU A 427 -5.01 -2.25 -1.55
CA LEU A 427 -6.20 -2.70 -2.24
C LEU A 427 -5.76 -3.40 -3.53
N THR A 428 -6.07 -4.68 -3.69
CA THR A 428 -5.64 -5.43 -4.88
C THR A 428 -6.59 -6.57 -5.22
N TYR A 429 -6.89 -6.75 -6.49
CA TYR A 429 -7.64 -7.90 -7.00
C TYR A 429 -6.85 -9.21 -6.89
N PHE A 430 -5.55 -9.13 -6.65
CA PHE A 430 -4.70 -10.30 -6.36
C PHE A 430 -4.74 -10.74 -4.90
N ALA A 431 -5.52 -10.11 -4.02
CA ALA A 431 -5.44 -10.36 -2.57
C ALA A 431 -5.53 -11.85 -2.23
N LEU A 432 -6.52 -12.57 -2.74
CA LEU A 432 -6.69 -14.01 -2.52
C LEU A 432 -5.53 -14.81 -3.11
N GLN A 433 -5.12 -14.53 -4.34
CA GLN A 433 -4.05 -15.26 -5.03
C GLN A 433 -2.69 -15.03 -4.34
N ALA A 434 -2.39 -13.77 -4.00
CA ALA A 434 -1.14 -13.40 -3.32
C ALA A 434 -1.08 -13.99 -1.90
N ALA A 435 -2.17 -13.96 -1.15
CA ALA A 435 -2.23 -14.56 0.18
C ALA A 435 -1.98 -16.07 0.15
N ARG A 436 -2.55 -16.81 -0.80
CA ARG A 436 -2.26 -18.23 -1.00
C ARG A 436 -0.77 -18.50 -1.23
N CYS A 437 -0.14 -17.72 -2.12
CA CYS A 437 1.30 -17.84 -2.37
C CYS A 437 2.12 -17.58 -1.09
N LEU A 438 1.75 -16.56 -0.30
CA LEU A 438 2.43 -16.22 0.96
C LEU A 438 2.24 -17.27 2.05
N CYS A 439 1.10 -17.95 2.09
CA CYS A 439 0.83 -19.08 2.99
C CYS A 439 1.49 -20.39 2.56
N GLY A 440 2.15 -20.42 1.40
CA GLY A 440 2.85 -21.60 0.90
C GLY A 440 1.94 -22.64 0.26
N GLU A 441 0.71 -22.30 -0.09
CA GLU A 441 -0.13 -23.16 -0.91
C GLU A 441 0.48 -23.28 -2.32
N LYS A 442 1.04 -24.47 -2.62
CA LYS A 442 1.46 -24.79 -3.99
C LYS A 442 0.22 -25.08 -4.82
N ARG A 443 0.13 -24.45 -5.99
CA ARG A 443 -0.86 -24.82 -7.01
C ARG A 443 -0.61 -26.20 -7.59
#